data_55c51b1e895f1ce99e621e89e962ddf0
#
_entry.id   55c51b1e895f1ce99e621e89e962ddf0
#
_cell.length_a   1.000
_cell.length_b   1.000
_cell.length_c   1.000
_cell.angle_alpha   90.00
_cell.angle_beta   90.00
_cell.angle_gamma   90.00
#
_symmetry.space_group_name_H-M   'P 1'
#
loop_
_entity.id
_entity.type
_entity.pdbx_description
1 polymer ?
#
loop_
_entity_poly.entity_id
_entity_poly.type
_entity_poly.pdbx_seq_one_letter_code
_entity_poly.pdbx_strand_id
1 'polypeptide(L)'
;MITNNTILVVDDEIGIRELLSEILRDEGYRVALAENAEQARVWRSQTRPDLVLLDIWMPDTDGITLLKDWASSGMLTMPVIMMSGHGTIDTAVEATRIGA
;
A
#
# COMPACT_ATOMS: atom_id res chain seq x y z
N MET A 1 -9.87 22.86 -3.62
CA MET A 1 -10.25 21.89 -4.67
C MET A 1 -10.47 20.53 -4.06
N ILE A 2 -11.56 19.88 -4.39
CA ILE A 2 -11.82 18.52 -3.90
C ILE A 2 -11.06 17.56 -4.79
N THR A 3 -10.20 16.71 -4.20
CA THR A 3 -9.56 15.65 -4.95
C THR A 3 -10.41 14.37 -4.87
N ASN A 4 -10.47 13.65 -5.99
CA ASN A 4 -11.11 12.33 -6.04
C ASN A 4 -10.09 11.20 -5.96
N ASN A 5 -8.83 11.52 -5.70
CA ASN A 5 -7.76 10.54 -5.62
C ASN A 5 -7.97 9.61 -4.42
N THR A 6 -7.78 8.34 -4.66
CA THR A 6 -7.93 7.29 -3.65
C THR A 6 -6.57 6.74 -3.28
N ILE A 7 -6.31 6.67 -1.98
CA ILE A 7 -5.10 6.09 -1.43
C ILE A 7 -5.48 4.81 -0.70
N LEU A 8 -4.84 3.71 -1.09
CA LEU A 8 -4.97 2.42 -0.40
C LEU A 8 -3.86 2.33 0.65
N VAL A 9 -4.25 2.18 1.90
CA VAL A 9 -3.32 2.00 3.02
C VAL A 9 -3.35 0.53 3.43
N VAL A 10 -2.21 -0.14 3.31
CA VAL A 10 -2.06 -1.57 3.64
C VAL A 10 -1.11 -1.68 4.83
N ASP A 11 -1.66 -1.96 6.00
CA ASP A 11 -0.92 -2.09 7.24
C ASP A 11 -1.72 -2.96 8.22
N ASP A 12 -1.06 -3.86 8.93
CA ASP A 12 -1.72 -4.74 9.87
C ASP A 12 -2.02 -4.09 11.23
N GLU A 13 -1.43 -2.93 11.51
CA GLU A 13 -1.69 -2.20 12.76
C GLU A 13 -2.87 -1.24 12.61
N ILE A 14 -3.90 -1.47 13.41
CA ILE A 14 -5.11 -0.64 13.37
C ILE A 14 -4.80 0.83 13.71
N GLY A 15 -3.91 1.08 14.64
CA GLY A 15 -3.54 2.45 15.02
C GLY A 15 -2.91 3.23 13.87
N ILE A 16 -2.08 2.58 13.08
CA ILE A 16 -1.44 3.18 11.91
C ILE A 16 -2.48 3.43 10.81
N ARG A 17 -3.35 2.44 10.53
CA ARG A 17 -4.42 2.61 9.53
C ARG A 17 -5.33 3.80 9.90
N GLU A 18 -5.75 3.88 11.16
CA GLU A 18 -6.63 4.97 11.60
C GLU A 18 -5.94 6.33 11.53
N LEU A 19 -4.69 6.40 11.97
CA LEU A 19 -3.91 7.65 11.94
C LEU A 19 -3.73 8.14 10.50
N LEU A 20 -3.28 7.28 9.61
CA LEU A 20 -3.07 7.63 8.21
C LEU A 20 -4.39 7.99 7.52
N SER A 21 -5.45 7.24 7.81
CA SER A 21 -6.78 7.53 7.29
C SER A 21 -7.25 8.93 7.67
N GLU A 22 -7.08 9.30 8.94
CA GLU A 22 -7.48 10.63 9.42
C GLU A 22 -6.67 11.72 8.75
N ILE A 23 -5.35 11.59 8.71
CA ILE A 23 -4.46 12.59 8.09
C ILE A 23 -4.79 12.76 6.60
N LEU A 24 -4.93 11.65 5.89
CA LEU A 24 -5.14 11.70 4.44
C LEU A 24 -6.53 12.22 4.08
N ARG A 25 -7.55 11.87 4.84
CA ARG A 25 -8.90 12.40 4.63
C ARG A 25 -8.97 13.90 4.90
N ASP A 26 -8.24 14.36 5.90
CA ASP A 26 -8.16 15.80 6.20
C ASP A 26 -7.53 16.58 5.03
N GLU A 27 -6.69 15.93 4.24
CA GLU A 27 -6.10 16.52 3.03
C GLU A 27 -7.00 16.38 1.79
N GLY A 28 -8.17 15.79 1.93
CA GLY A 28 -9.15 15.66 0.85
C GLY A 28 -9.07 14.39 0.04
N TYR A 29 -8.25 13.41 0.45
CA TYR A 29 -8.17 12.13 -0.24
C TYR A 29 -9.26 11.16 0.20
N ARG A 30 -9.64 10.27 -0.71
CA ARG A 30 -10.40 9.08 -0.35
C ARG A 30 -9.41 8.03 0.14
N VAL A 31 -9.78 7.29 1.18
CA VAL A 31 -8.89 6.30 1.79
C VAL A 31 -9.59 4.95 1.83
N ALA A 32 -8.93 3.94 1.28
CA ALA A 32 -9.29 2.55 1.45
C ALA A 32 -8.26 1.89 2.37
N LEU A 33 -8.70 0.97 3.20
CA LEU A 33 -7.85 0.33 4.20
C LEU A 33 -7.83 -1.18 3.98
N ALA A 34 -6.65 -1.77 4.06
CA ALA A 34 -6.44 -3.20 4.04
C ALA A 34 -5.54 -3.59 5.21
N GLU A 35 -5.92 -4.61 5.95
CA GLU A 35 -5.16 -5.04 7.12
C GLU A 35 -4.14 -6.15 6.82
N ASN A 36 -4.18 -6.68 5.60
CA ASN A 36 -3.25 -7.72 5.16
C ASN A 36 -3.15 -7.71 3.62
N ALA A 37 -2.25 -8.54 3.09
CA ALA A 37 -2.02 -8.60 1.66
C ALA A 37 -3.23 -9.16 0.89
N GLU A 38 -3.96 -10.11 1.46
CA GLU A 38 -5.13 -10.69 0.82
C GLU A 38 -6.22 -9.63 0.60
N GLN A 39 -6.52 -8.82 1.60
CA GLN A 39 -7.46 -7.72 1.46
C GLN A 39 -7.00 -6.71 0.41
N ALA A 40 -5.70 -6.43 0.38
CA ALA A 40 -5.13 -5.52 -0.60
C ALA A 40 -5.28 -6.07 -2.03
N ARG A 41 -5.05 -7.36 -2.23
CA ARG A 41 -5.23 -8.02 -3.54
C ARG A 41 -6.68 -7.95 -4.00
N VAL A 42 -7.61 -8.27 -3.13
CA VAL A 42 -9.06 -8.23 -3.43
C VAL A 42 -9.45 -6.81 -3.83
N TRP A 43 -9.04 -5.82 -3.05
CA TRP A 43 -9.38 -4.44 -3.34
C TRP A 43 -8.81 -4.00 -4.70
N ARG A 44 -7.53 -4.30 -4.96
CA ARG A 44 -6.86 -3.92 -6.22
C ARG A 44 -7.46 -4.64 -7.43
N SER A 45 -7.97 -5.84 -7.27
CA SER A 45 -8.59 -6.58 -8.37
C SER A 45 -9.86 -5.91 -8.88
N GLN A 46 -10.49 -5.09 -8.06
CA GLN A 46 -11.75 -4.41 -8.39
C GLN A 46 -11.55 -2.94 -8.75
N THR A 47 -10.53 -2.30 -8.18
CA THR A 47 -10.33 -0.85 -8.31
C THR A 47 -8.84 -0.54 -8.35
N ARG A 48 -8.45 0.40 -9.20
CA ARG A 48 -7.09 0.92 -9.22
C ARG A 48 -7.00 2.12 -8.29
N PRO A 49 -6.19 2.08 -7.21
CA PRO A 49 -5.95 3.27 -6.40
C PRO A 49 -4.99 4.21 -7.13
N ASP A 50 -4.97 5.45 -6.72
CA ASP A 50 -4.03 6.44 -7.26
C ASP A 50 -2.68 6.36 -6.60
N LEU A 51 -2.62 5.84 -5.38
CA LEU A 51 -1.41 5.65 -4.59
C LEU A 51 -1.64 4.52 -3.60
N VAL A 52 -0.61 3.74 -3.33
CA VAL A 52 -0.63 2.72 -2.28
C VAL A 52 0.44 3.04 -1.25
N LEU A 53 0.07 3.05 0.01
CA LEU A 53 1.00 3.01 1.14
C LEU A 53 1.03 1.59 1.64
N LEU A 54 2.15 0.91 1.49
CA LEU A 54 2.27 -0.53 1.69
C LEU A 54 3.30 -0.86 2.77
N ASP A 55 2.81 -1.48 3.86
CA ASP A 55 3.69 -1.99 4.91
C ASP A 55 4.46 -3.22 4.39
N ILE A 56 5.72 -3.32 4.77
CA ILE A 56 6.56 -4.45 4.40
C ILE A 56 6.19 -5.70 5.21
N TRP A 57 5.96 -5.54 6.51
CA TRP A 57 5.75 -6.67 7.42
C TRP A 57 4.26 -6.86 7.74
N MET A 58 3.67 -7.92 7.21
CA MET A 58 2.26 -8.26 7.40
C MET A 58 2.14 -9.75 7.80
N PRO A 59 1.03 -10.13 8.47
CA PRO A 59 0.91 -11.50 9.02
C PRO A 59 0.79 -12.60 7.96
N ASP A 60 0.19 -12.31 6.80
CA ASP A 60 -0.05 -13.33 5.77
C ASP A 60 1.06 -13.40 4.71
N THR A 61 1.67 -12.28 4.39
CA THR A 61 2.85 -12.21 3.51
C THR A 61 3.52 -10.86 3.68
N ASP A 62 4.75 -10.71 3.23
CA ASP A 62 5.40 -9.41 3.27
C ASP A 62 4.97 -8.52 2.10
N GLY A 63 5.16 -7.20 2.26
CA GLY A 63 4.79 -6.24 1.24
C GLY A 63 5.60 -6.37 -0.04
N ILE A 64 6.83 -6.84 0.04
CA ILE A 64 7.68 -7.08 -1.13
C ILE A 64 7.08 -8.17 -2.02
N THR A 65 6.59 -9.25 -1.42
CA THR A 65 5.92 -10.33 -2.16
C THR A 65 4.65 -9.82 -2.85
N LEU A 66 3.84 -9.03 -2.15
CA LEU A 66 2.65 -8.41 -2.76
C LEU A 66 3.04 -7.50 -3.93
N LEU A 67 4.07 -6.70 -3.76
CA LEU A 67 4.57 -5.82 -4.82
C LEU A 67 5.02 -6.62 -6.05
N LYS A 68 5.75 -7.72 -5.84
CA LYS A 68 6.16 -8.63 -6.91
C LYS A 68 4.97 -9.24 -7.63
N ASP A 69 3.96 -9.67 -6.89
CA ASP A 69 2.74 -10.24 -7.47
C ASP A 69 2.03 -9.23 -8.35
N TRP A 70 1.91 -8.00 -7.90
CA TRP A 70 1.30 -6.95 -8.72
C TRP A 70 2.14 -6.63 -9.96
N ALA A 71 3.46 -6.58 -9.83
CA ALA A 71 4.34 -6.33 -10.97
C ALA A 71 4.22 -7.44 -12.03
N SER A 72 4.22 -8.70 -11.60
CA SER A 72 4.17 -9.83 -12.53
C SER A 72 2.79 -10.04 -13.17
N SER A 73 1.73 -9.59 -12.52
CA SER A 73 0.35 -9.72 -13.04
C SER A 73 -0.12 -8.50 -13.83
N GLY A 74 0.73 -7.48 -13.97
CA GLY A 74 0.35 -6.24 -14.66
C GLY A 74 -0.50 -5.30 -13.83
N MET A 75 -0.66 -5.55 -12.53
CA MET A 75 -1.48 -4.73 -11.64
C MET A 75 -0.72 -3.55 -11.02
N LEU A 76 0.61 -3.50 -11.14
CA LEU A 76 1.44 -2.42 -10.59
C LEU A 76 1.51 -1.26 -11.58
N THR A 77 0.41 -0.51 -11.69
CA THR A 77 0.28 0.64 -12.59
C THR A 77 0.20 1.96 -11.84
N MET A 78 0.15 1.91 -10.52
CA MET A 78 0.07 3.08 -9.65
C MET A 78 1.34 3.21 -8.81
N PRO A 79 1.67 4.41 -8.33
CA PRO A 79 2.78 4.59 -7.39
C PRO A 79 2.55 3.81 -6.09
N VAL A 80 3.61 3.21 -5.58
CA VAL A 80 3.59 2.50 -4.30
C VAL A 80 4.71 3.06 -3.43
N ILE A 81 4.36 3.50 -2.23
CA ILE A 81 5.31 3.94 -1.23
C ILE A 81 5.38 2.86 -0.15
N MET A 82 6.58 2.31 0.04
CA MET A 82 6.80 1.31 1.08
C MET A 82 6.92 1.98 2.44
N MET A 83 6.23 1.43 3.43
CA MET A 83 6.34 1.86 4.83
C MET A 83 7.04 0.77 5.61
N SER A 84 8.04 1.14 6.39
CA SER A 84 8.80 0.15 7.13
C SER A 84 9.25 0.65 8.49
N GLY A 85 8.68 0.11 9.54
CA GLY A 85 9.24 0.27 10.88
C GLY A 85 10.45 -0.64 11.14
N HIS A 86 10.66 -1.67 10.31
CA HIS A 86 11.67 -2.71 10.50
C HIS A 86 12.45 -3.04 9.23
N GLY A 87 12.32 -2.19 8.19
CA GLY A 87 12.99 -2.44 6.93
C GLY A 87 14.49 -2.21 6.99
N THR A 88 15.20 -2.83 6.06
CA THR A 88 16.63 -2.62 5.85
C THR A 88 16.86 -1.86 4.55
N ILE A 89 18.10 -1.38 4.36
CA ILE A 89 18.50 -0.77 3.09
C ILE A 89 18.31 -1.76 1.94
N ASP A 90 18.63 -3.03 2.16
CA ASP A 90 18.47 -4.08 1.13
C ASP A 90 17.01 -4.24 0.71
N THR A 91 16.08 -4.21 1.68
CA THR A 91 14.65 -4.26 1.40
C THR A 91 14.19 -3.07 0.60
N ALA A 92 14.64 -1.87 0.95
CA ALA A 92 14.30 -0.65 0.22
C ALA A 92 14.81 -0.69 -1.22
N VAL A 93 16.03 -1.18 -1.44
CA VAL A 93 16.62 -1.34 -2.77
C VAL A 93 15.81 -2.34 -3.59
N GLU A 94 15.43 -3.47 -3.01
CA GLU A 94 14.60 -4.47 -3.68
C GLU A 94 13.24 -3.90 -4.07
N ALA A 95 12.57 -3.19 -3.18
CA ALA A 95 11.29 -2.56 -3.47
C ALA A 95 11.40 -1.58 -4.64
N THR A 96 12.44 -0.76 -4.67
CA THR A 96 12.69 0.21 -5.73
C THR A 96 12.88 -0.49 -7.08
N ARG A 97 13.62 -1.60 -7.10
CA ARG A 97 13.84 -2.38 -8.32
C ARG A 97 12.55 -2.99 -8.87
N ILE A 98 11.61 -3.34 -8.00
CA ILE A 98 10.31 -3.90 -8.40
C ILE A 98 9.41 -2.80 -8.96
N GLY A 99 9.47 -1.59 -8.41
CA GLY A 99 8.69 -0.47 -8.90
C GLY A 99 8.00 0.39 -7.84
N ALA A 100 8.43 0.27 -6.60
CA ALA A 100 7.90 1.14 -5.54
C ALA A 100 8.48 2.56 -5.62
#